data_53e965e4e238420292f6a8bebdf44ff6
#
_entry.id   53e965e4e238420292f6a8bebdf44ff6
#
_cell.length_a   1.000
_cell.length_b   1.000
_cell.length_c   1.000
_cell.angle_alpha   90.00
_cell.angle_beta   90.00
_cell.angle_gamma   90.00
#
_symmetry.space_group_name_H-M   'P 1'
#
loop_
_entity.id
_entity.type
_entity.pdbx_description
1 polymer ?
#
loop_
_entity_poly.entity_id
_entity_poly.type
_entity_poly.pdbx_seq_one_letter_code
_entity_poly.pdbx_strand_id
1 'polypeptide(L)'
;MSTGADRIQERQREQQPHTIARAVERSRHAKAQDGEPNPAWSMGEKLLNALVFMRDDQLAALDYSRDEAIERLRWDFGVAASEFPSVLERVRAEI
;
A
#
# COMPACT_ATOMS: atom_id res chain seq x y z
N MET A 1 2.01 29.31 1.63
CA MET A 1 2.25 28.61 2.92
C MET A 1 1.76 27.18 2.83
N SER A 2 2.59 26.24 3.22
CA SER A 2 2.14 24.84 3.26
C SER A 2 1.24 24.61 4.47
N THR A 3 0.18 23.84 4.27
CA THR A 3 -0.70 23.41 5.35
C THR A 3 -0.05 22.25 6.13
N GLY A 4 -0.63 21.86 7.26
CA GLY A 4 -0.16 20.69 8.00
C GLY A 4 -0.25 19.42 7.19
N ALA A 5 -1.28 19.29 6.32
CA ALA A 5 -1.43 18.14 5.44
C ALA A 5 -0.32 18.09 4.38
N ASP A 6 0.08 19.24 3.81
CA ASP A 6 1.17 19.30 2.85
C ASP A 6 2.50 18.87 3.48
N ARG A 7 2.75 19.27 4.70
CA ARG A 7 3.97 18.88 5.43
C ARG A 7 4.00 17.39 5.73
N ILE A 8 2.86 16.81 6.09
CA ILE A 8 2.74 15.36 6.34
C ILE A 8 3.01 14.61 5.03
N GLN A 9 2.44 15.05 3.93
CA GLN A 9 2.63 14.42 2.63
C GLN A 9 4.09 14.50 2.16
N GLU A 10 4.74 15.66 2.32
CA GLU A 10 6.16 15.83 1.99
C GLU A 10 7.04 14.90 2.80
N ARG A 11 6.79 14.77 4.11
CA ARG A 11 7.55 13.89 4.99
C ARG A 11 7.39 12.43 4.59
N GLN A 12 6.18 12.00 4.28
CA GLN A 12 5.93 10.63 3.85
C GLN A 12 6.59 10.35 2.48
N ARG A 13 6.61 11.34 1.59
CA ARG A 13 7.28 11.23 0.30
C ARG A 13 8.79 11.08 0.45
N GLU A 14 9.40 11.76 1.40
CA GLU A 14 10.82 11.61 1.72
C GLU A 14 11.14 10.21 2.24
N GLN A 15 10.21 9.58 2.95
CA GLN A 15 10.35 8.23 3.48
C GLN A 15 9.88 7.15 2.51
N GLN A 16 9.38 7.53 1.35
CA GLN A 16 8.81 6.61 0.37
C GLN A 16 9.73 5.43 0.00
N PRO A 17 11.05 5.61 -0.20
CA PRO A 17 11.93 4.47 -0.50
C PRO A 17 11.90 3.40 0.59
N HIS A 18 11.88 3.79 1.86
CA HIS A 18 11.76 2.84 2.97
C HIS A 18 10.40 2.17 3.01
N THR A 19 9.34 2.94 2.80
CA THR A 19 7.97 2.42 2.80
C THR A 19 7.79 1.40 1.68
N ILE A 20 8.32 1.69 0.50
CA ILE A 20 8.28 0.77 -0.64
C ILE A 20 9.10 -0.49 -0.35
N ALA A 21 10.30 -0.35 0.20
CA ALA A 21 11.15 -1.49 0.53
C ALA A 21 10.47 -2.46 1.52
N ARG A 22 9.80 -1.93 2.53
CA ARG A 22 9.03 -2.72 3.49
C ARG A 22 7.85 -3.41 2.82
N ALA A 23 7.15 -2.71 1.92
CA ALA A 23 6.04 -3.28 1.17
C ALA A 23 6.52 -4.42 0.28
N VAL A 24 7.65 -4.27 -0.39
CA VAL A 24 8.27 -5.31 -1.21
C VAL A 24 8.58 -6.54 -0.38
N GLU A 25 9.19 -6.34 0.78
CA GLU A 25 9.55 -7.45 1.69
C GLU A 25 8.31 -8.23 2.12
N ARG A 26 7.26 -7.53 2.57
CA ARG A 26 6.01 -8.17 2.94
C ARG A 26 5.36 -8.89 1.76
N SER A 27 5.37 -8.26 0.59
CA SER A 27 4.76 -8.83 -0.61
C SER A 27 5.49 -10.09 -1.07
N ARG A 28 6.81 -10.11 -0.96
CA ARG A 28 7.59 -11.34 -1.24
C ARG A 28 7.21 -12.46 -0.29
N HIS A 29 7.02 -12.15 0.98
CA HIS A 29 6.57 -13.14 1.97
C HIS A 29 5.18 -13.68 1.61
N ALA A 30 4.25 -12.79 1.27
CA ALA A 30 2.89 -13.19 0.88
C ALA A 30 2.89 -14.00 -0.42
N LYS A 31 3.75 -13.65 -1.37
CA LYS A 31 3.88 -14.37 -2.64
C LYS A 31 4.24 -15.84 -2.40
N ALA A 32 5.11 -16.10 -1.42
CA ALA A 32 5.46 -17.46 -1.02
C ALA A 32 4.29 -18.20 -0.36
N GLN A 33 3.23 -17.50 0.03
CA GLN A 33 2.03 -18.02 0.66
C GLN A 33 0.81 -17.86 -0.27
N ASP A 34 1.00 -17.95 -1.58
CA ASP A 34 -0.05 -17.82 -2.60
C ASP A 34 -0.79 -16.47 -2.57
N GLY A 35 -0.10 -15.41 -2.18
CA GLY A 35 -0.67 -14.07 -2.08
C GLY A 35 -1.47 -13.82 -0.81
N GLU A 36 -1.44 -14.74 0.13
CA GLU A 36 -2.17 -14.58 1.40
C GLU A 36 -1.38 -13.74 2.39
N PRO A 37 -2.01 -12.75 3.05
CA PRO A 37 -1.32 -11.92 4.03
C PRO A 37 -1.17 -12.68 5.35
N ASN A 38 -0.18 -12.26 6.14
CA ASN A 38 -0.06 -12.73 7.51
C ASN A 38 -1.24 -12.17 8.33
N PRO A 39 -2.00 -13.03 9.04
CA PRO A 39 -3.14 -12.56 9.85
C PRO A 39 -2.78 -11.53 10.92
N ALA A 40 -1.52 -11.51 11.35
CA ALA A 40 -1.05 -10.56 12.37
C ALA A 40 -0.74 -9.16 11.81
N TRP A 41 -0.77 -8.98 10.51
CA TRP A 41 -0.51 -7.68 9.89
C TRP A 41 -1.61 -6.67 10.22
N SER A 42 -1.25 -5.38 10.20
CA SER A 42 -2.20 -4.29 10.37
C SER A 42 -3.20 -4.23 9.21
N MET A 43 -4.28 -3.49 9.41
CA MET A 43 -5.28 -3.27 8.35
C MET A 43 -4.63 -2.68 7.09
N GLY A 44 -3.79 -1.66 7.24
CA GLY A 44 -3.10 -1.04 6.10
C GLY A 44 -2.20 -2.01 5.34
N GLU A 45 -1.47 -2.86 6.06
CA GLU A 45 -0.61 -3.88 5.45
C GLU A 45 -1.40 -4.92 4.68
N LYS A 46 -2.54 -5.36 5.22
CA LYS A 46 -3.44 -6.30 4.54
C LYS A 46 -4.08 -5.68 3.31
N LEU A 47 -4.50 -4.41 3.39
CA LEU A 47 -5.09 -3.70 2.25
C LEU A 47 -4.08 -3.55 1.11
N LEU A 48 -2.85 -3.18 1.44
CA LEU A 48 -1.79 -3.06 0.43
C LEU A 48 -1.54 -4.41 -0.25
N ASN A 49 -1.49 -5.47 0.52
CA ASN A 49 -1.32 -6.83 -0.01
C ASN A 49 -2.42 -7.17 -1.01
N ALA A 50 -3.67 -6.89 -0.66
CA ALA A 50 -4.81 -7.14 -1.53
C ALA A 50 -4.69 -6.37 -2.86
N LEU A 51 -4.22 -5.12 -2.80
CA LEU A 51 -4.03 -4.30 -4.00
C LEU A 51 -2.87 -4.80 -4.86
N VAL A 52 -1.75 -5.17 -4.23
CA VAL A 52 -0.57 -5.68 -4.95
C VAL A 52 -0.91 -6.95 -5.73
N PHE A 53 -1.65 -7.86 -5.12
CA PHE A 53 -2.02 -9.15 -5.74
C PHE A 53 -3.36 -9.11 -6.48
N MET A 54 -3.98 -7.94 -6.58
CA MET A 54 -5.28 -7.73 -7.23
C MET A 54 -6.35 -8.69 -6.72
N ARG A 55 -6.42 -8.85 -5.40
CA ARG A 55 -7.32 -9.77 -4.72
C ARG A 55 -8.53 -9.02 -4.18
N ASP A 56 -9.55 -8.85 -5.02
CA ASP A 56 -10.80 -8.19 -4.63
C ASP A 56 -11.53 -8.94 -3.51
N ASP A 57 -11.35 -10.26 -3.44
CA ASP A 57 -11.89 -11.07 -2.35
C ASP A 57 -11.30 -10.68 -0.99
N GLN A 58 -9.99 -10.37 -0.95
CA GLN A 58 -9.35 -9.91 0.28
C GLN A 58 -9.86 -8.52 0.69
N LEU A 59 -10.04 -7.62 -0.27
CA LEU A 59 -10.61 -6.29 -0.01
C LEU A 59 -12.02 -6.40 0.56
N ALA A 60 -12.86 -7.23 -0.05
CA ALA A 60 -14.23 -7.46 0.41
C ALA A 60 -14.26 -8.02 1.83
N ALA A 61 -13.36 -8.95 2.16
CA ALA A 61 -13.24 -9.51 3.49
C ALA A 61 -12.85 -8.46 4.54
N LEU A 62 -12.15 -7.41 4.12
CA LEU A 62 -11.76 -6.29 4.99
C LEU A 62 -12.76 -5.14 4.95
N ASP A 63 -13.86 -5.29 4.19
CA ASP A 63 -14.91 -4.30 4.04
C ASP A 63 -14.42 -2.99 3.39
N TYR A 64 -13.56 -3.12 2.37
CA TYR A 64 -13.05 -1.99 1.61
C TYR A 64 -13.28 -2.19 0.12
N SER A 65 -13.61 -1.09 -0.58
CA SER A 65 -13.49 -1.03 -2.03
C SER A 65 -12.04 -0.72 -2.39
N ARG A 66 -11.69 -0.91 -3.65
CA ARG A 66 -10.36 -0.55 -4.16
C ARG A 66 -10.07 0.93 -3.96
N ASP A 67 -11.02 1.80 -4.29
CA ASP A 67 -10.86 3.25 -4.16
C ASP A 67 -10.68 3.68 -2.70
N GLU A 68 -11.44 3.07 -1.80
CA GLU A 68 -11.32 3.33 -0.36
C GLU A 68 -9.95 2.90 0.18
N ALA A 69 -9.46 1.75 -0.26
CA ALA A 69 -8.14 1.25 0.13
C ALA A 69 -7.03 2.19 -0.38
N ILE A 70 -7.11 2.63 -1.63
CA ILE A 70 -6.15 3.57 -2.21
C ILE A 70 -6.17 4.90 -1.46
N GLU A 71 -7.36 5.45 -1.17
CA GLU A 71 -7.47 6.71 -0.43
C GLU A 71 -6.85 6.61 0.95
N ARG A 72 -7.02 5.49 1.63
CA ARG A 72 -6.41 5.27 2.93
C ARG A 72 -4.88 5.14 2.84
N LEU A 73 -4.38 4.40 1.88
CA LEU A 73 -2.96 4.04 1.80
C LEU A 73 -2.08 5.12 1.16
N ARG A 74 -2.63 5.95 0.29
CA ARG A 74 -1.83 6.97 -0.43
C ARG A 74 -1.06 7.89 0.52
N TRP A 75 -1.60 8.17 1.70
CA TRP A 75 -0.95 9.04 2.68
C TRP A 75 0.35 8.43 3.21
N ASP A 76 0.41 7.11 3.34
CA ASP A 76 1.62 6.41 3.82
C ASP A 76 2.78 6.54 2.82
N PHE A 77 2.48 6.76 1.55
CA PHE A 77 3.47 6.91 0.48
C PHE A 77 3.66 8.36 0.04
N GLY A 78 2.88 9.28 0.58
CA GLY A 78 2.98 10.69 0.23
C GLY A 78 2.58 11.00 -1.20
N VAL A 79 1.59 10.31 -1.75
CA VAL A 79 1.16 10.46 -3.15
C VAL A 79 -0.32 10.78 -3.25
N ALA A 80 -0.74 11.30 -4.41
CA ALA A 80 -2.14 11.44 -4.75
C ALA A 80 -2.73 10.07 -5.12
N ALA A 81 -4.05 9.95 -5.05
CA ALA A 81 -4.73 8.71 -5.42
C ALA A 81 -4.41 8.28 -6.85
N SER A 82 -4.32 9.25 -7.77
CA SER A 82 -3.99 9.01 -9.18
C SER A 82 -2.56 8.50 -9.39
N GLU A 83 -1.65 8.75 -8.45
CA GLU A 83 -0.26 8.30 -8.51
C GLU A 83 -0.06 6.93 -7.87
N PHE A 84 -1.01 6.48 -7.06
CA PHE A 84 -0.88 5.23 -6.30
C PHE A 84 -0.71 3.99 -7.18
N PRO A 85 -1.36 3.85 -8.34
CA PRO A 85 -1.10 2.71 -9.23
C PRO A 85 0.37 2.54 -9.59
N SER A 86 1.12 3.63 -9.75
CA SER A 86 2.57 3.57 -10.03
C SER A 86 3.35 2.98 -8.86
N VAL A 87 2.92 3.27 -7.62
CA VAL A 87 3.53 2.67 -6.42
C VAL A 87 3.32 1.16 -6.43
N LEU A 88 2.10 0.71 -6.75
CA LEU A 88 1.77 -0.71 -6.83
C LEU A 88 2.60 -1.42 -7.90
N GLU A 89 2.78 -0.79 -9.06
CA GLU A 89 3.61 -1.35 -10.13
C GLU A 89 5.07 -1.50 -9.70
N ARG A 90 5.60 -0.53 -8.97
CA ARG A 90 6.96 -0.61 -8.45
C ARG A 90 7.12 -1.77 -7.48
N VAL A 91 6.16 -1.98 -6.59
CA VAL A 91 6.19 -3.11 -5.66
C VAL A 91 6.11 -4.43 -6.44
N ARG A 92 5.20 -4.54 -7.39
CA ARG A 92 5.05 -5.75 -8.21
C ARG A 92 6.31 -6.08 -9.01
N ALA A 93 7.00 -5.06 -9.51
CA ALA A 93 8.21 -5.27 -10.30
C ALA A 93 9.35 -5.88 -9.48
N GLU A 94 9.33 -5.73 -8.15
CA GLU A 94 10.39 -6.21 -7.28
C GLU A 94 10.08 -7.51 -6.55
N ILE A 95 8.88 -8.02 -6.71
CA ILE A 95 8.52 -9.32 -6.12
C ILE A 95 8.48 -10.40 -7.19
#